data_4d036a790a8a50b53e4bc3dfba8b2a88
#
_entry.id   4d036a790a8a50b53e4bc3dfba8b2a88
#
_cell.length_a   1.000
_cell.length_b   1.000
_cell.length_c   1.000
_cell.angle_alpha   90.00
_cell.angle_beta   90.00
_cell.angle_gamma   90.00
#
_symmetry.space_group_name_H-M   'P 1'
#
loop_
_entity.id
_entity.type
_entity.pdbx_description
1 polymer ?
#
loop_
_entity_poly.entity_id
_entity_poly.type
_entity_poly.pdbx_seq_one_letter_code
_entity_poly.pdbx_strand_id
1 'polypeptide(L)'
;MTGLRAAFASTLAATLLMATPVVAQTREAPKYGGSLEIGTVYVTISALSWDSADFNWKHNHDTGQFYEQLFAADLSKARRNGGTQAFVLDAHLPSEAIRGELAESWEWKQNPLRVEIKLRKGIMFPEKAGVMKAREFVAEDVVFSYDRLDKSPKKILGYFDHVEKVEATDRHTVVFTLKHPFAEWDYRFGWGYMSGIMPKEVVDAGAANWRNATGTGPFQLTDFVSGNSNTYTRNPAYWDKEKIGDKEYQIPFVDKVVYRTIKDEATFVTALRTGKLDILEAIRWQNVESLKKSAPQLKWNRWLAQSGTFLAMRVDQDGPFKDVRVRRALNMAVNKAEIVKEYYSGNAELFAYPQHPDYGGYFEPLDKMPASVRELFAYDPARAKKLLAEAGYPKGFSFKVQVCSCNPDHMDLLPLVAAYLEQVGVKLEIQPMEYGAFLSAMTSRTMTAGYFMNNGHTNPTTTIRKSFVTGQTWNPSGWSDPAYDAKMEAAYREPDEAKREAMLRDLTREILDKAPYIWLPTPYVYSAWWPWVKNYGGELRAGAVRPGPIYARIWVDQDLKKKMGF
;
A
#
# COMPACT_ATOMS: atom_id res chain seq x y z
N MET A 1 -74.44 -24.31 -19.88
CA MET A 1 -73.51 -25.35 -19.39
C MET A 1 -72.27 -24.68 -18.82
N THR A 2 -72.17 -24.73 -17.57
CA THR A 2 -71.33 -24.20 -16.55
C THR A 2 -69.81 -24.49 -16.76
N GLY A 3 -69.00 -23.48 -16.79
CA GLY A 3 -67.51 -23.56 -16.77
C GLY A 3 -66.92 -22.84 -15.55
N LEU A 4 -66.43 -23.62 -14.63
CA LEU A 4 -65.79 -23.22 -13.39
C LEU A 4 -64.48 -22.41 -13.68
N ARG A 5 -64.35 -21.19 -13.11
CA ARG A 5 -63.09 -20.48 -12.99
C ARG A 5 -62.49 -20.77 -11.61
N ALA A 6 -61.33 -21.41 -11.60
CA ALA A 6 -60.53 -21.60 -10.41
C ALA A 6 -59.65 -20.33 -10.20
N ALA A 7 -59.80 -19.65 -9.05
CA ALA A 7 -58.94 -18.56 -8.61
C ALA A 7 -57.79 -19.13 -7.82
N PHE A 8 -56.54 -18.89 -8.28
CA PHE A 8 -55.32 -19.14 -7.51
C PHE A 8 -55.07 -17.93 -6.62
N ALA A 9 -55.19 -18.09 -5.32
CA ALA A 9 -54.77 -17.13 -4.32
C ALA A 9 -53.26 -17.35 -4.04
N SER A 10 -52.42 -16.41 -4.47
CA SER A 10 -51.00 -16.38 -4.14
C SER A 10 -50.83 -15.73 -2.77
N THR A 11 -50.48 -16.53 -1.77
CA THR A 11 -50.10 -16.06 -0.44
C THR A 11 -48.66 -15.57 -0.47
N LEU A 12 -48.45 -14.28 -0.43
CA LEU A 12 -47.14 -13.68 -0.21
C LEU A 12 -46.76 -13.85 1.27
N ALA A 13 -45.83 -14.76 1.55
CA ALA A 13 -45.19 -14.86 2.86
C ALA A 13 -44.15 -13.75 2.99
N ALA A 14 -44.46 -12.68 3.72
CA ALA A 14 -43.50 -11.65 4.10
C ALA A 14 -42.58 -12.23 5.17
N THR A 15 -41.34 -12.57 4.79
CA THR A 15 -40.28 -12.94 5.73
C THR A 15 -39.78 -11.67 6.39
N LEU A 16 -40.20 -11.40 7.62
CA LEU A 16 -39.59 -10.38 8.48
C LEU A 16 -38.16 -10.85 8.81
N LEU A 17 -37.17 -10.25 8.19
CA LEU A 17 -35.81 -10.30 8.66
C LEU A 17 -35.74 -9.52 9.99
N MET A 18 -35.80 -10.24 11.10
CA MET A 18 -35.44 -9.66 12.40
C MET A 18 -33.96 -9.33 12.35
N ALA A 19 -33.65 -8.02 12.27
CA ALA A 19 -32.31 -7.52 12.54
C ALA A 19 -31.97 -7.85 14.00
N THR A 20 -31.13 -8.85 14.21
CA THR A 20 -30.53 -9.08 15.53
C THR A 20 -29.76 -7.81 15.93
N PRO A 21 -30.02 -7.22 17.09
CA PRO A 21 -29.23 -6.10 17.55
C PRO A 21 -27.75 -6.55 17.63
N VAL A 22 -26.88 -5.88 16.91
CA VAL A 22 -25.44 -6.00 17.12
C VAL A 22 -25.19 -5.50 18.55
N VAL A 23 -25.08 -6.43 19.48
CA VAL A 23 -24.63 -6.13 20.84
C VAL A 23 -23.23 -5.59 20.68
N ALA A 24 -23.08 -4.28 20.87
CA ALA A 24 -21.77 -3.66 20.95
C ALA A 24 -20.98 -4.41 22.05
N GLN A 25 -19.99 -5.20 21.64
CA GLN A 25 -19.11 -5.87 22.58
C GLN A 25 -18.48 -4.77 23.44
N THR A 26 -18.79 -4.79 24.74
CA THR A 26 -18.14 -3.91 25.72
C THR A 26 -16.65 -4.17 25.61
N ARG A 27 -15.92 -3.20 25.09
CA ARG A 27 -14.47 -3.30 24.93
C ARG A 27 -13.83 -3.35 26.31
N GLU A 28 -12.94 -4.31 26.52
CA GLU A 28 -12.18 -4.45 27.76
C GLU A 28 -11.29 -3.22 27.98
N ALA A 29 -11.17 -2.79 29.26
CA ALA A 29 -10.21 -1.75 29.62
C ALA A 29 -8.79 -2.23 29.28
N PRO A 30 -7.92 -1.37 28.72
CA PRO A 30 -6.59 -1.79 28.32
C PRO A 30 -5.71 -2.10 29.52
N LYS A 31 -4.85 -3.10 29.36
CA LYS A 31 -3.75 -3.38 30.29
C LYS A 31 -2.48 -2.77 29.71
N TYR A 32 -1.74 -2.03 30.54
CA TYR A 32 -0.46 -1.45 30.13
C TYR A 32 0.69 -2.43 30.36
N GLY A 33 1.69 -2.35 29.48
CA GLY A 33 2.92 -3.10 29.62
C GLY A 33 3.08 -4.23 28.59
N GLY A 34 4.21 -4.91 28.67
CA GLY A 34 4.55 -6.02 27.80
C GLY A 34 5.11 -5.62 26.45
N SER A 35 5.36 -6.63 25.62
CA SER A 35 5.92 -6.50 24.27
C SER A 35 4.94 -7.02 23.23
N LEU A 36 4.90 -6.37 22.08
CA LEU A 36 4.19 -6.80 20.87
C LEU A 36 5.23 -7.28 19.84
N GLU A 37 5.24 -8.58 19.56
CA GLU A 37 6.16 -9.21 18.62
C GLU A 37 5.50 -9.36 17.23
N ILE A 38 6.06 -8.73 16.22
CA ILE A 38 5.49 -8.68 14.88
C ILE A 38 6.47 -9.29 13.87
N GLY A 39 6.00 -10.23 13.07
CA GLY A 39 6.79 -10.83 11.99
C GLY A 39 6.74 -9.99 10.72
N THR A 40 7.89 -9.79 10.09
CA THR A 40 8.01 -9.19 8.76
C THR A 40 9.04 -9.93 7.92
N VAL A 41 8.80 -10.01 6.61
CA VAL A 41 9.79 -10.50 5.64
C VAL A 41 10.71 -9.37 5.14
N TYR A 42 10.32 -8.12 5.38
CA TYR A 42 11.02 -6.96 4.86
C TYR A 42 12.15 -6.52 5.78
N VAL A 43 13.38 -6.60 5.26
CA VAL A 43 14.56 -6.00 5.91
C VAL A 43 14.57 -4.49 5.70
N THR A 44 15.21 -3.76 6.60
CA THR A 44 15.58 -2.36 6.36
C THR A 44 16.50 -2.29 5.15
N ILE A 45 16.09 -1.57 4.10
CA ILE A 45 16.69 -1.67 2.75
C ILE A 45 18.11 -1.10 2.71
N SER A 46 18.37 -0.02 3.46
CA SER A 46 19.70 0.61 3.51
C SER A 46 19.94 1.26 4.86
N ALA A 47 21.19 1.61 5.15
CA ALA A 47 21.53 2.43 6.32
C ALA A 47 20.85 3.83 6.28
N LEU A 48 20.44 4.28 5.09
CA LEU A 48 19.76 5.57 4.89
C LEU A 48 18.26 5.49 5.12
N SER A 49 17.69 4.30 5.37
CA SER A 49 16.23 4.12 5.57
C SER A 49 15.67 4.91 6.75
N TRP A 50 16.50 5.40 7.65
CA TRP A 50 16.12 6.25 8.78
C TRP A 50 15.92 7.71 8.41
N ASP A 51 16.31 8.08 7.20
CA ASP A 51 16.24 9.43 6.64
C ASP A 51 15.12 9.50 5.58
N SER A 52 14.12 10.37 5.79
CA SER A 52 13.02 10.55 4.83
C SER A 52 13.51 11.04 3.46
N ALA A 53 14.62 11.79 3.39
CA ALA A 53 15.20 12.27 2.14
C ALA A 53 15.82 11.17 1.26
N ASP A 54 15.92 9.92 1.75
CA ASP A 54 16.34 8.76 0.97
C ASP A 54 15.26 8.27 -0.01
N PHE A 55 14.02 8.74 0.12
CA PHE A 55 12.87 8.34 -0.71
C PHE A 55 12.65 6.83 -0.80
N ASN A 56 12.92 6.13 0.29
CA ASN A 56 12.72 4.70 0.41
C ASN A 56 11.28 4.39 0.83
N TRP A 57 10.58 3.52 0.09
CA TRP A 57 9.19 3.15 0.37
C TRP A 57 8.99 2.57 1.79
N LYS A 58 9.99 1.86 2.31
CA LYS A 58 9.95 1.25 3.64
C LYS A 58 10.18 2.25 4.78
N HIS A 59 10.56 3.48 4.47
CA HIS A 59 10.82 4.51 5.47
C HIS A 59 9.66 4.63 6.47
N ASN A 60 8.44 4.82 6.00
CA ASN A 60 7.29 4.96 6.88
C ASN A 60 6.99 3.70 7.72
N HIS A 61 7.31 2.51 7.22
CA HIS A 61 7.17 1.27 7.99
C HIS A 61 8.15 1.22 9.16
N ASP A 62 9.39 1.61 8.93
CA ASP A 62 10.44 1.60 9.94
C ASP A 62 10.38 2.83 10.86
N THR A 63 10.14 4.02 10.31
CA THR A 63 10.18 5.28 11.06
C THR A 63 8.82 5.78 11.52
N GLY A 64 7.72 5.31 10.96
CA GLY A 64 6.36 5.70 11.34
C GLY A 64 5.95 5.31 12.75
N GLN A 65 6.85 4.65 13.50
CA GLN A 65 6.73 4.40 14.93
C GLN A 65 7.10 5.65 15.75
N PHE A 66 8.02 6.49 15.24
CA PHE A 66 8.56 7.65 15.96
C PHE A 66 8.48 8.97 15.18
N TYR A 67 8.43 8.99 13.83
CA TYR A 67 8.10 10.19 13.09
C TYR A 67 6.59 10.26 12.85
N GLU A 68 5.98 11.36 13.31
CA GLU A 68 4.59 11.68 12.97
C GLU A 68 4.51 12.49 11.68
N GLN A 69 3.32 12.57 11.15
CA GLN A 69 2.97 13.28 9.92
C GLN A 69 1.93 14.36 10.22
N LEU A 70 1.59 15.20 9.25
CA LEU A 70 0.54 16.20 9.48
C LEU A 70 -0.84 15.56 9.60
N PHE A 71 -1.10 14.50 8.83
CA PHE A 71 -2.37 13.77 8.83
C PHE A 71 -2.15 12.27 9.02
N ALA A 72 -3.19 11.58 9.46
CA ALA A 72 -3.22 10.13 9.60
C ALA A 72 -4.65 9.59 9.41
N ALA A 73 -4.78 8.26 9.36
CA ALA A 73 -6.08 7.60 9.39
C ALA A 73 -6.84 7.90 10.68
N ASP A 74 -8.12 8.20 10.53
CA ASP A 74 -9.06 8.26 11.66
C ASP A 74 -9.44 6.84 12.08
N LEU A 75 -8.66 6.26 12.99
CA LEU A 75 -8.87 4.90 13.48
C LEU A 75 -10.16 4.73 14.29
N SER A 76 -10.87 5.82 14.64
CA SER A 76 -12.22 5.72 15.21
C SER A 76 -13.22 5.12 14.22
N LYS A 77 -12.95 5.26 12.91
CA LYS A 77 -13.75 4.71 11.81
C LYS A 77 -13.38 3.27 11.43
N ALA A 78 -12.44 2.66 12.15
CA ALA A 78 -12.06 1.27 11.95
C ALA A 78 -13.19 0.30 12.29
N ARG A 79 -13.22 -0.86 11.61
CA ARG A 79 -14.22 -1.92 11.85
C ARG A 79 -14.29 -2.35 13.32
N ARG A 80 -13.15 -2.39 14.03
CA ARG A 80 -13.10 -2.70 15.47
C ARG A 80 -13.89 -1.72 16.34
N ASN A 81 -14.15 -0.51 15.83
CA ASN A 81 -14.89 0.55 16.51
C ASN A 81 -16.34 0.67 16.02
N GLY A 82 -16.82 -0.28 15.20
CA GLY A 82 -18.13 -0.24 14.55
C GLY A 82 -18.16 0.59 13.26
N GLY A 83 -17.02 1.10 12.81
CA GLY A 83 -16.90 1.80 11.52
C GLY A 83 -16.79 0.84 10.34
N THR A 84 -16.64 1.41 9.14
CA THR A 84 -16.59 0.67 7.88
C THR A 84 -15.18 0.46 7.34
N GLN A 85 -14.21 1.25 7.83
CA GLN A 85 -12.86 1.28 7.28
C GLN A 85 -12.01 0.09 7.75
N ALA A 86 -11.40 -0.62 6.80
CA ALA A 86 -10.52 -1.75 7.08
C ALA A 86 -9.08 -1.32 7.38
N PHE A 87 -8.63 -0.20 6.80
CA PHE A 87 -7.24 0.32 6.90
C PHE A 87 -6.17 -0.73 6.58
N VAL A 88 -6.36 -1.45 5.48
CA VAL A 88 -5.45 -2.53 5.04
C VAL A 88 -4.62 -2.17 3.81
N LEU A 89 -5.03 -1.14 3.05
CA LEU A 89 -4.33 -0.72 1.85
C LEU A 89 -3.07 0.06 2.20
N ASP A 90 -1.98 -0.22 1.47
CA ASP A 90 -0.66 0.33 1.78
C ASP A 90 -0.59 1.86 1.69
N ALA A 91 -1.34 2.46 0.77
CA ALA A 91 -1.28 3.91 0.55
C ALA A 91 -2.59 4.48 -0.05
N HIS A 92 -3.71 4.10 0.56
CA HIS A 92 -5.01 4.70 0.24
C HIS A 92 -5.79 4.96 1.53
N LEU A 93 -6.15 6.24 1.73
CA LEU A 93 -7.09 6.68 2.76
C LEU A 93 -8.20 7.45 2.06
N PRO A 94 -9.47 7.04 2.19
CA PRO A 94 -10.59 7.87 1.75
C PRO A 94 -10.58 9.21 2.48
N SER A 95 -10.96 10.29 1.79
CA SER A 95 -10.91 11.66 2.35
C SER A 95 -11.65 11.77 3.68
N GLU A 96 -12.80 11.09 3.80
CA GLU A 96 -13.61 11.07 5.03
C GLU A 96 -12.96 10.28 6.18
N ALA A 97 -11.92 9.49 5.89
CA ALA A 97 -11.20 8.69 6.89
C ALA A 97 -9.85 9.30 7.30
N ILE A 98 -9.59 10.55 6.93
CA ILE A 98 -8.40 11.30 7.30
C ILE A 98 -8.69 12.17 8.52
N ARG A 99 -7.75 12.18 9.48
CA ARG A 99 -7.75 13.13 10.60
C ARG A 99 -6.43 13.90 10.66
N GLY A 100 -6.43 15.03 11.35
CA GLY A 100 -5.18 15.68 11.74
C GLY A 100 -4.40 14.82 12.75
N GLU A 101 -3.08 14.73 12.54
CA GLU A 101 -2.14 14.15 13.50
C GLU A 101 -1.34 15.27 14.16
N LEU A 102 -0.21 15.72 13.59
CA LEU A 102 0.46 16.95 14.04
C LEU A 102 -0.35 18.22 13.68
N ALA A 103 -1.15 18.15 12.62
CA ALA A 103 -2.13 19.18 12.32
C ALA A 103 -3.33 19.09 13.27
N GLU A 104 -3.82 20.23 13.77
CA GLU A 104 -5.07 20.35 14.49
C GLU A 104 -6.23 20.61 13.55
N SER A 105 -6.02 21.50 12.55
CA SER A 105 -7.00 21.84 11.53
C SER A 105 -6.32 22.38 10.28
N TRP A 106 -7.06 22.46 9.19
CA TRP A 106 -6.58 23.06 7.94
C TRP A 106 -7.70 23.75 7.20
N GLU A 107 -7.34 24.77 6.42
CA GLU A 107 -8.30 25.56 5.64
C GLU A 107 -7.71 25.94 4.28
N TRP A 108 -8.51 25.77 3.22
CA TRP A 108 -8.18 26.25 1.89
C TRP A 108 -8.49 27.73 1.73
N LYS A 109 -7.55 28.47 1.14
CA LYS A 109 -7.71 29.88 0.75
C LYS A 109 -7.47 30.04 -0.74
N GLN A 110 -8.21 30.99 -1.33
CA GLN A 110 -8.00 31.40 -2.72
C GLN A 110 -7.32 32.77 -2.75
N ASN A 111 -6.59 33.04 -3.86
CA ASN A 111 -5.96 34.34 -4.12
C ASN A 111 -4.94 34.79 -3.05
N PRO A 112 -3.77 34.19 -2.92
CA PRO A 112 -3.26 33.06 -3.70
C PRO A 112 -3.87 31.73 -3.22
N LEU A 113 -3.83 30.73 -4.10
CA LEU A 113 -4.24 29.37 -3.78
C LEU A 113 -3.27 28.78 -2.74
N ARG A 114 -3.79 28.48 -1.55
CA ARG A 114 -2.98 27.94 -0.45
C ARG A 114 -3.79 27.08 0.50
N VAL A 115 -3.13 26.22 1.23
CA VAL A 115 -3.67 25.56 2.41
C VAL A 115 -2.94 26.06 3.66
N GLU A 116 -3.70 26.56 4.62
CA GLU A 116 -3.22 26.99 5.93
C GLU A 116 -3.47 25.87 6.92
N ILE A 117 -2.43 25.37 7.57
CA ILE A 117 -2.48 24.24 8.50
C ILE A 117 -2.10 24.75 9.89
N LYS A 118 -3.04 24.63 10.84
CA LYS A 118 -2.79 24.89 12.26
C LYS A 118 -2.24 23.63 12.90
N LEU A 119 -1.14 23.78 13.61
CA LEU A 119 -0.46 22.68 14.28
C LEU A 119 -0.93 22.56 15.73
N ARG A 120 -0.93 21.33 16.26
CA ARG A 120 -1.19 21.09 17.68
C ARG A 120 -0.09 21.71 18.52
N LYS A 121 -0.48 22.30 19.64
CA LYS A 121 0.45 22.89 20.62
C LYS A 121 0.87 21.85 21.67
N GLY A 122 2.05 22.05 22.26
CA GLY A 122 2.53 21.23 23.37
C GLY A 122 3.00 19.82 22.97
N ILE A 123 3.14 19.52 21.66
CA ILE A 123 3.74 18.28 21.21
C ILE A 123 5.26 18.39 21.35
N MET A 124 5.87 17.40 21.99
CA MET A 124 7.29 17.45 22.35
C MET A 124 8.12 16.44 21.55
N PHE A 125 9.22 16.90 20.97
CA PHE A 125 10.34 16.02 20.68
C PHE A 125 11.00 15.64 22.01
N PRO A 126 11.19 14.34 22.30
CA PRO A 126 11.88 13.93 23.52
C PRO A 126 13.38 14.25 23.44
N GLU A 127 14.03 14.32 24.61
CA GLU A 127 15.48 14.42 24.67
C GLU A 127 16.14 13.18 24.03
N LYS A 128 17.16 13.41 23.23
CA LYS A 128 18.01 12.36 22.67
C LYS A 128 19.47 12.69 23.00
N ALA A 129 20.08 11.86 23.84
CA ALA A 129 21.46 12.09 24.31
C ALA A 129 22.44 12.25 23.14
N GLY A 130 23.25 13.31 23.17
CA GLY A 130 24.21 13.63 22.13
C GLY A 130 23.62 14.20 20.83
N VAL A 131 22.29 14.34 20.73
CA VAL A 131 21.60 14.84 19.54
C VAL A 131 20.82 16.11 19.83
N MET A 132 19.86 16.05 20.77
CA MET A 132 19.01 17.20 21.09
C MET A 132 18.46 17.17 22.50
N LYS A 133 18.17 18.35 23.06
CA LYS A 133 17.32 18.50 24.25
C LYS A 133 15.86 18.39 23.88
N ALA A 134 15.02 18.02 24.87
CA ALA A 134 13.59 18.04 24.67
C ALA A 134 13.12 19.46 24.30
N ARG A 135 12.30 19.56 23.26
CA ARG A 135 11.69 20.83 22.83
C ARG A 135 10.33 20.60 22.16
N GLU A 136 9.55 21.66 22.11
CA GLU A 136 8.28 21.65 21.40
C GLU A 136 8.46 21.55 19.89
N PHE A 137 7.62 20.76 19.24
CA PHE A 137 7.40 20.74 17.78
C PHE A 137 6.75 22.04 17.34
N VAL A 138 7.25 22.66 16.27
CA VAL A 138 6.80 23.95 15.76
C VAL A 138 6.71 23.96 14.23
N ALA A 139 6.14 25.02 13.66
CA ALA A 139 5.91 25.14 12.21
C ALA A 139 7.22 25.12 11.39
N GLU A 140 8.31 25.60 11.95
CA GLU A 140 9.63 25.58 11.31
C GLU A 140 10.15 24.15 11.09
N ASP A 141 9.77 23.17 11.92
CA ASP A 141 10.13 21.76 11.72
C ASP A 141 9.46 21.20 10.47
N VAL A 142 8.22 21.63 10.19
CA VAL A 142 7.51 21.27 8.97
C VAL A 142 8.19 21.88 7.76
N VAL A 143 8.44 23.19 7.78
CA VAL A 143 9.14 23.91 6.69
C VAL A 143 10.50 23.26 6.40
N PHE A 144 11.30 23.01 7.45
CA PHE A 144 12.59 22.34 7.33
C PHE A 144 12.47 20.95 6.67
N SER A 145 11.52 20.14 7.11
CA SER A 145 11.33 18.78 6.58
C SER A 145 10.96 18.80 5.10
N TYR A 146 10.06 19.69 4.67
CA TYR A 146 9.65 19.81 3.27
C TYR A 146 10.74 20.40 2.39
N ASP A 147 11.43 21.46 2.82
CA ASP A 147 12.56 22.04 2.09
C ASP A 147 13.65 20.99 1.83
N ARG A 148 13.91 20.19 2.83
CA ARG A 148 14.89 19.11 2.73
C ARG A 148 14.46 18.00 1.77
N LEU A 149 13.19 17.61 1.78
CA LEU A 149 12.65 16.64 0.84
C LEU A 149 12.66 17.16 -0.60
N ASP A 150 12.29 18.43 -0.79
CA ASP A 150 12.28 19.03 -2.12
C ASP A 150 13.70 19.17 -2.72
N LYS A 151 14.71 19.32 -1.91
CA LYS A 151 16.13 19.37 -2.31
C LYS A 151 16.80 17.99 -2.43
N SER A 152 16.12 16.90 -2.09
CA SER A 152 16.71 15.58 -2.18
C SER A 152 17.03 15.19 -3.63
N PRO A 153 18.26 14.71 -3.92
CA PRO A 153 18.63 14.20 -5.24
C PRO A 153 17.88 12.92 -5.61
N LYS A 154 17.24 12.26 -4.65
CA LYS A 154 16.43 11.06 -4.84
C LYS A 154 14.93 11.35 -4.98
N LYS A 155 14.54 12.62 -4.94
CA LYS A 155 13.15 13.05 -5.08
C LYS A 155 12.52 12.46 -6.34
N ILE A 156 11.32 11.90 -6.20
CA ILE A 156 10.52 11.42 -7.32
C ILE A 156 10.18 12.60 -8.23
N LEU A 157 10.35 12.41 -9.54
CA LEU A 157 10.08 13.45 -10.54
C LEU A 157 8.65 14.01 -10.37
N GLY A 158 8.55 15.32 -10.27
CA GLY A 158 7.30 16.06 -10.14
C GLY A 158 6.64 15.92 -8.77
N TYR A 159 7.37 15.47 -7.72
CA TYR A 159 6.76 15.19 -6.42
C TYR A 159 6.18 16.45 -5.75
N PHE A 160 6.86 17.60 -5.85
CA PHE A 160 6.46 18.88 -5.28
C PHE A 160 6.29 20.01 -6.32
N ASP A 161 6.21 19.71 -7.61
CA ASP A 161 6.17 20.72 -8.67
C ASP A 161 4.97 21.67 -8.57
N HIS A 162 3.88 21.23 -7.94
CA HIS A 162 2.68 22.01 -7.66
C HIS A 162 2.85 23.02 -6.52
N VAL A 163 3.89 22.88 -5.68
CA VAL A 163 4.17 23.76 -4.57
C VAL A 163 4.96 24.98 -5.07
N GLU A 164 4.51 26.17 -4.70
CA GLU A 164 5.23 27.42 -4.93
C GLU A 164 6.11 27.75 -3.72
N LYS A 165 5.54 27.64 -2.51
CA LYS A 165 6.22 28.03 -1.26
C LYS A 165 5.64 27.26 -0.07
N VAL A 166 6.50 26.95 0.90
CA VAL A 166 6.09 26.48 2.23
C VAL A 166 6.70 27.43 3.26
N GLU A 167 5.90 27.96 4.18
CA GLU A 167 6.37 28.93 5.18
C GLU A 167 5.67 28.77 6.53
N ALA A 168 6.40 29.04 7.60
CA ALA A 168 5.86 29.23 8.94
C ALA A 168 5.40 30.69 9.08
N THR A 169 4.12 30.94 9.23
CA THR A 169 3.59 32.31 9.43
C THR A 169 3.51 32.69 10.91
N ASP A 170 3.45 31.71 11.76
CA ASP A 170 3.65 31.82 13.21
C ASP A 170 4.16 30.48 13.76
N ARG A 171 4.43 30.41 15.07
CA ARG A 171 4.99 29.22 15.73
C ARG A 171 4.20 27.93 15.48
N HIS A 172 2.90 28.01 15.22
CA HIS A 172 2.01 26.84 15.07
C HIS A 172 1.13 26.94 13.81
N THR A 173 1.56 27.68 12.79
CA THR A 173 0.87 27.75 11.51
C THR A 173 1.86 27.60 10.37
N VAL A 174 1.62 26.59 9.53
CA VAL A 174 2.34 26.41 8.27
C VAL A 174 1.40 26.66 7.11
N VAL A 175 1.91 27.32 6.07
CA VAL A 175 1.18 27.66 4.85
C VAL A 175 1.88 27.05 3.65
N PHE A 176 1.14 26.24 2.89
CA PHE A 176 1.56 25.73 1.58
C PHE A 176 0.86 26.56 0.51
N THR A 177 1.62 27.39 -0.21
CA THR A 177 1.13 28.11 -1.39
C THR A 177 1.33 27.25 -2.62
N LEU A 178 0.29 27.14 -3.46
CA LEU A 178 0.27 26.24 -4.61
C LEU A 178 0.19 27.04 -5.91
N LYS A 179 0.87 26.55 -6.95
CA LYS A 179 0.82 27.09 -8.31
C LYS A 179 -0.51 26.81 -9.01
N HIS A 180 -1.15 25.70 -8.66
CA HIS A 180 -2.43 25.24 -9.20
C HIS A 180 -3.08 24.24 -8.25
N PRO A 181 -4.38 23.93 -8.37
CA PRO A 181 -5.03 22.85 -7.63
C PRO A 181 -4.30 21.52 -7.82
N PHE A 182 -4.32 20.70 -6.79
CA PHE A 182 -3.60 19.45 -6.75
C PHE A 182 -4.39 18.39 -5.97
N ALA A 183 -4.83 17.36 -6.66
CA ALA A 183 -5.77 16.37 -6.13
C ALA A 183 -5.26 15.58 -4.92
N GLU A 184 -3.93 15.41 -4.83
CA GLU A 184 -3.28 14.58 -3.81
C GLU A 184 -2.50 15.41 -2.77
N TRP A 185 -2.90 16.63 -2.52
CA TRP A 185 -2.21 17.55 -1.62
C TRP A 185 -2.07 16.96 -0.20
N ASP A 186 -3.12 16.35 0.32
CA ASP A 186 -3.15 15.72 1.64
C ASP A 186 -2.21 14.52 1.74
N TYR A 187 -2.13 13.73 0.67
CA TYR A 187 -1.15 12.66 0.56
C TYR A 187 0.28 13.21 0.54
N ARG A 188 0.55 14.23 -0.29
CA ARG A 188 1.90 14.80 -0.42
C ARG A 188 2.36 15.53 0.83
N PHE A 189 1.46 16.28 1.46
CA PHE A 189 1.80 17.10 2.61
C PHE A 189 1.65 16.37 3.94
N GLY A 190 0.80 15.36 4.01
CA GLY A 190 0.31 14.91 5.27
C GLY A 190 0.48 13.46 5.66
N TRP A 191 0.10 12.51 4.80
CA TRP A 191 0.05 11.11 5.22
C TRP A 191 0.74 10.14 4.26
N GLY A 192 1.32 10.65 3.18
CA GLY A 192 1.98 9.86 2.15
C GLY A 192 3.36 9.34 2.51
N TYR A 193 4.07 8.83 1.52
CA TYR A 193 5.45 8.41 1.69
C TYR A 193 6.35 9.60 2.05
N MET A 194 7.31 9.35 2.94
CA MET A 194 8.38 10.30 3.34
C MET A 194 7.88 11.60 3.99
N SER A 195 6.59 11.75 4.27
CA SER A 195 6.05 12.97 4.89
C SER A 195 6.21 13.02 6.43
N GLY A 196 7.02 12.14 7.02
CA GLY A 196 7.38 12.19 8.44
C GLY A 196 8.20 13.44 8.78
N ILE A 197 7.79 14.14 9.83
CA ILE A 197 8.46 15.36 10.27
C ILE A 197 9.68 15.01 11.12
N MET A 198 10.83 15.51 10.70
CA MET A 198 12.14 15.27 11.35
C MET A 198 12.65 16.53 12.02
N PRO A 199 13.13 16.48 13.27
CA PRO A 199 13.81 17.62 13.87
C PRO A 199 15.17 17.86 13.18
N LYS A 200 15.50 19.13 12.98
CA LYS A 200 16.76 19.53 12.32
C LYS A 200 17.99 18.95 13.02
N GLU A 201 17.95 18.83 14.32
CA GLU A 201 19.05 18.31 15.15
C GLU A 201 19.41 16.85 14.81
N VAL A 202 18.43 16.02 14.46
CA VAL A 202 18.67 14.64 14.00
C VAL A 202 19.41 14.64 12.67
N VAL A 203 19.07 15.58 11.78
CA VAL A 203 19.73 15.72 10.48
C VAL A 203 21.16 16.21 10.65
N ASP A 204 21.38 17.22 11.49
CA ASP A 204 22.69 17.78 11.80
C ASP A 204 23.63 16.74 12.45
N ALA A 205 23.07 15.86 13.29
CA ALA A 205 23.79 14.75 13.92
C ALA A 205 24.05 13.55 12.98
N GLY A 206 23.41 13.53 11.80
CA GLY A 206 23.49 12.45 10.82
C GLY A 206 22.28 11.52 10.87
N ALA A 207 21.25 11.84 10.06
CA ALA A 207 19.97 11.15 10.02
C ALA A 207 20.06 9.66 9.60
N ALA A 208 21.11 9.27 8.85
CA ALA A 208 21.35 7.87 8.47
C ALA A 208 21.74 6.97 9.66
N ASN A 209 22.24 7.54 10.75
CA ASN A 209 22.57 6.78 11.94
C ASN A 209 21.31 6.57 12.79
N TRP A 210 20.81 5.32 12.86
CA TRP A 210 19.62 4.99 13.62
C TRP A 210 19.67 5.40 15.10
N ARG A 211 20.90 5.50 15.69
CA ARG A 211 21.09 5.92 17.08
C ARG A 211 20.71 7.37 17.32
N ASN A 212 20.72 8.19 16.27
CA ASN A 212 20.31 9.59 16.33
C ASN A 212 18.80 9.76 16.17
N ALA A 213 18.09 8.72 15.67
CA ALA A 213 16.68 8.79 15.37
C ALA A 213 15.82 9.09 16.61
N THR A 214 15.02 10.14 16.53
CA THR A 214 14.01 10.52 17.52
C THR A 214 12.94 11.38 16.86
N GLY A 215 11.72 11.32 17.36
CA GLY A 215 10.55 12.05 16.82
C GLY A 215 9.44 12.14 17.84
N THR A 216 8.34 12.77 17.47
CA THR A 216 7.18 13.01 18.33
C THR A 216 6.29 11.79 18.53
N GLY A 217 6.49 10.73 17.77
CA GLY A 217 5.59 9.56 17.68
C GLY A 217 5.47 8.70 18.94
N PRO A 218 4.58 7.70 18.87
CA PRO A 218 4.20 6.88 20.03
C PRO A 218 5.34 6.03 20.62
N PHE A 219 6.34 5.73 19.82
CA PHE A 219 7.50 4.95 20.23
C PHE A 219 8.80 5.64 19.86
N GLN A 220 9.92 5.15 20.39
CA GLN A 220 11.27 5.57 20.05
C GLN A 220 12.11 4.35 19.66
N LEU A 221 12.91 4.45 18.60
CA LEU A 221 13.83 3.39 18.20
C LEU A 221 14.95 3.25 19.24
N THR A 222 15.05 2.10 19.87
CA THR A 222 16.02 1.84 20.95
C THR A 222 17.03 0.75 20.61
N ASP A 223 16.72 -0.10 19.64
CA ASP A 223 17.68 -1.09 19.15
C ASP A 223 17.40 -1.45 17.69
N PHE A 224 18.46 -1.71 16.94
CA PHE A 224 18.42 -2.14 15.55
C PHE A 224 19.52 -3.16 15.27
N VAL A 225 19.10 -4.36 14.91
CA VAL A 225 20.00 -5.44 14.46
C VAL A 225 19.71 -5.70 12.98
N SER A 226 20.63 -5.28 12.13
CA SER A 226 20.45 -5.37 10.67
C SER A 226 20.07 -6.77 10.21
N GLY A 227 19.00 -6.88 9.43
CA GLY A 227 18.47 -8.14 8.90
C GLY A 227 17.81 -9.07 9.94
N ASN A 228 17.66 -8.62 11.19
CA ASN A 228 17.10 -9.42 12.27
C ASN A 228 15.94 -8.73 12.98
N SER A 229 16.14 -7.53 13.57
CA SER A 229 15.09 -6.88 14.35
C SER A 229 15.23 -5.37 14.50
N ASN A 230 14.08 -4.71 14.64
CA ASN A 230 13.96 -3.32 15.07
C ASN A 230 13.14 -3.32 16.38
N THR A 231 13.68 -2.69 17.42
CA THR A 231 13.00 -2.57 18.73
C THR A 231 12.65 -1.12 19.01
N TYR A 232 11.38 -0.91 19.33
CA TYR A 232 10.82 0.40 19.65
C TYR A 232 10.25 0.36 21.06
N THR A 233 10.59 1.35 21.90
CA THR A 233 10.05 1.49 23.25
C THR A 233 9.07 2.63 23.33
N ARG A 234 8.08 2.49 24.20
CA ARG A 234 7.02 3.47 24.44
C ARG A 234 7.59 4.87 24.69
N ASN A 235 7.01 5.87 24.04
CA ASN A 235 7.18 7.27 24.39
C ASN A 235 6.16 7.65 25.49
N PRO A 236 6.58 7.85 26.74
CA PRO A 236 5.64 8.12 27.83
C PRO A 236 4.99 9.51 27.73
N ALA A 237 5.59 10.41 26.94
CA ALA A 237 5.09 11.77 26.70
C ALA A 237 4.26 11.89 25.41
N TYR A 238 3.85 10.76 24.81
CA TYR A 238 3.06 10.79 23.61
C TYR A 238 1.70 11.46 23.86
N TRP A 239 1.28 12.35 23.01
CA TRP A 239 0.15 13.24 23.22
C TRP A 239 -1.22 12.62 22.98
N ASP A 240 -1.31 11.62 22.07
CA ASP A 240 -2.60 11.08 21.60
C ASP A 240 -3.20 10.06 22.59
N LYS A 241 -4.50 9.87 22.49
CA LYS A 241 -5.27 8.98 23.37
C LYS A 241 -6.15 8.05 22.55
N GLU A 242 -6.57 6.96 23.17
CA GLU A 242 -7.56 6.04 22.62
C GLU A 242 -8.84 6.07 23.47
N LYS A 243 -9.97 6.26 22.81
CA LYS A 243 -11.28 6.19 23.46
C LYS A 243 -11.79 4.74 23.43
N ILE A 244 -12.03 4.15 24.59
CA ILE A 244 -12.59 2.81 24.74
C ILE A 244 -13.83 2.90 25.61
N GLY A 245 -15.00 2.65 25.02
CA GLY A 245 -16.29 3.01 25.65
C GLY A 245 -16.37 4.51 25.88
N ASP A 246 -16.69 4.91 27.09
CA ASP A 246 -16.81 6.33 27.48
C ASP A 246 -15.51 6.91 28.10
N LYS A 247 -14.44 6.13 28.15
CA LYS A 247 -13.18 6.53 28.79
C LYS A 247 -12.07 6.75 27.75
N GLU A 248 -11.26 7.75 28.02
CA GLU A 248 -10.02 8.01 27.30
C GLU A 248 -8.83 7.41 28.06
N TYR A 249 -7.94 6.80 27.31
CA TYR A 249 -6.73 6.15 27.84
C TYR A 249 -5.52 6.72 27.11
N GLN A 250 -4.45 6.99 27.87
CA GLN A 250 -3.17 7.41 27.29
C GLN A 250 -2.55 6.25 26.51
N ILE A 251 -2.13 6.47 25.29
CA ILE A 251 -1.39 5.49 24.49
C ILE A 251 0.10 5.90 24.41
N PRO A 252 1.02 4.96 24.09
CA PRO A 252 0.85 3.53 23.77
C PRO A 252 0.55 2.65 24.99
N PHE A 253 -0.16 1.53 24.75
CA PHE A 253 -0.46 0.57 25.83
C PHE A 253 0.69 -0.40 26.09
N VAL A 254 1.39 -0.88 25.06
CA VAL A 254 2.55 -1.77 25.19
C VAL A 254 3.83 -0.99 25.50
N ASP A 255 4.75 -1.60 26.24
CA ASP A 255 6.07 -1.02 26.52
C ASP A 255 7.00 -1.07 25.31
N LYS A 256 6.84 -2.11 24.48
CA LYS A 256 7.71 -2.36 23.33
C LYS A 256 6.94 -2.87 22.12
N VAL A 257 7.42 -2.51 20.96
CA VAL A 257 7.10 -3.17 19.68
C VAL A 257 8.39 -3.70 19.10
N VAL A 258 8.40 -4.98 18.71
CA VAL A 258 9.57 -5.62 18.12
C VAL A 258 9.21 -6.18 16.75
N TYR A 259 9.83 -5.66 15.71
CA TYR A 259 9.80 -6.30 14.41
C TYR A 259 10.85 -7.39 14.34
N ARG A 260 10.43 -8.62 14.02
CA ARG A 260 11.29 -9.76 13.74
C ARG A 260 11.36 -9.98 12.22
N THR A 261 12.53 -9.79 11.64
CA THR A 261 12.75 -10.07 10.22
C THR A 261 13.03 -11.55 10.04
N ILE A 262 12.12 -12.26 9.36
CA ILE A 262 12.23 -13.70 9.10
C ILE A 262 12.00 -13.90 7.60
N LYS A 263 13.05 -14.25 6.86
CA LYS A 263 13.01 -14.39 5.39
C LYS A 263 12.45 -15.73 4.93
N ASP A 264 12.67 -16.79 5.69
CA ASP A 264 12.18 -18.13 5.38
C ASP A 264 10.70 -18.27 5.75
N GLU A 265 9.86 -18.61 4.77
CA GLU A 265 8.41 -18.65 4.92
C GLU A 265 7.96 -19.73 5.93
N ALA A 266 8.59 -20.88 5.97
CA ALA A 266 8.24 -21.96 6.89
C ALA A 266 8.56 -21.58 8.35
N THR A 267 9.72 -20.94 8.55
CA THR A 267 10.14 -20.37 9.84
C THR A 267 9.19 -19.25 10.29
N PHE A 268 8.79 -18.38 9.38
CA PHE A 268 7.87 -17.28 9.59
C PHE A 268 6.50 -17.77 10.09
N VAL A 269 5.92 -18.74 9.38
CA VAL A 269 4.65 -19.38 9.76
C VAL A 269 4.77 -20.13 11.09
N THR A 270 5.89 -20.83 11.32
CA THR A 270 6.14 -21.56 12.57
C THR A 270 6.28 -20.63 13.76
N ALA A 271 6.91 -19.47 13.59
CA ALA A 271 7.06 -18.48 14.66
C ALA A 271 5.69 -17.94 15.14
N LEU A 272 4.73 -17.72 14.24
CA LEU A 272 3.37 -17.40 14.62
C LEU A 272 2.70 -18.57 15.34
N ARG A 273 2.73 -19.77 14.74
CA ARG A 273 2.10 -20.97 15.31
C ARG A 273 2.54 -21.29 16.73
N THR A 274 3.80 -20.99 17.06
CA THR A 274 4.39 -21.25 18.38
C THR A 274 4.33 -20.05 19.33
N GLY A 275 3.56 -19.00 19.02
CA GLY A 275 3.38 -17.82 19.88
C GLY A 275 4.63 -16.95 20.05
N LYS A 276 5.70 -17.19 19.25
CA LYS A 276 6.88 -16.31 19.22
C LYS A 276 6.61 -14.99 18.53
N LEU A 277 5.59 -14.95 17.69
CA LEU A 277 5.01 -13.74 17.11
C LEU A 277 3.57 -13.61 17.59
N ASP A 278 3.17 -12.40 17.88
CA ASP A 278 1.81 -12.05 18.26
C ASP A 278 0.94 -11.73 17.03
N ILE A 279 1.56 -11.12 16.01
CA ILE A 279 0.94 -10.74 14.73
C ILE A 279 1.84 -11.19 13.58
N LEU A 280 1.22 -11.68 12.52
CA LEU A 280 1.87 -11.95 11.24
C LEU A 280 1.10 -11.31 10.12
N GLU A 281 1.76 -10.44 9.35
CA GLU A 281 1.25 -9.84 8.11
C GLU A 281 1.70 -10.65 6.89
N ALA A 282 0.98 -10.51 5.78
CA ALA A 282 1.37 -11.04 4.48
C ALA A 282 1.55 -12.57 4.42
N ILE A 283 0.62 -13.31 5.02
CA ILE A 283 0.57 -14.79 4.90
C ILE A 283 0.03 -15.15 3.52
N ARG A 284 0.75 -15.99 2.79
CA ARG A 284 0.28 -16.53 1.49
C ARG A 284 -0.85 -17.54 1.70
N TRP A 285 -1.79 -17.61 0.76
CA TRP A 285 -2.97 -18.50 0.80
C TRP A 285 -2.63 -19.96 1.07
N GLN A 286 -1.49 -20.45 0.56
CA GLN A 286 -1.01 -21.82 0.72
C GLN A 286 -0.84 -22.26 2.18
N ASN A 287 -0.53 -21.32 3.07
CA ASN A 287 -0.27 -21.58 4.48
C ASN A 287 -1.53 -21.48 5.36
N VAL A 288 -2.61 -20.90 4.85
CA VAL A 288 -3.79 -20.53 5.64
C VAL A 288 -4.48 -21.75 6.25
N GLU A 289 -4.77 -22.77 5.45
CA GLU A 289 -5.48 -23.95 5.93
C GLU A 289 -4.66 -24.78 6.93
N SER A 290 -3.35 -24.88 6.70
CA SER A 290 -2.43 -25.53 7.65
C SER A 290 -2.38 -24.80 9.00
N LEU A 291 -2.31 -23.46 8.96
CA LEU A 291 -2.32 -22.64 10.17
C LEU A 291 -3.66 -22.71 10.91
N LYS A 292 -4.80 -22.67 10.22
CA LYS A 292 -6.12 -22.80 10.82
C LYS A 292 -6.29 -24.15 11.54
N LYS A 293 -5.72 -25.23 10.98
CA LYS A 293 -5.73 -26.56 11.62
C LYS A 293 -4.83 -26.65 12.83
N SER A 294 -3.62 -26.09 12.73
CA SER A 294 -2.59 -26.21 13.78
C SER A 294 -2.68 -25.14 14.87
N ALA A 295 -3.33 -24.02 14.62
CA ALA A 295 -3.54 -22.91 15.54
C ALA A 295 -4.96 -22.31 15.34
N PRO A 296 -6.03 -23.09 15.67
CA PRO A 296 -7.42 -22.71 15.39
C PRO A 296 -7.91 -21.49 16.17
N GLN A 297 -7.17 -21.06 17.18
CA GLN A 297 -7.48 -19.87 17.99
C GLN A 297 -7.10 -18.56 17.31
N LEU A 298 -6.25 -18.60 16.29
CA LEU A 298 -5.83 -17.41 15.55
C LEU A 298 -7.03 -16.67 14.99
N LYS A 299 -6.99 -15.36 15.08
CA LYS A 299 -7.90 -14.44 14.38
C LYS A 299 -7.29 -14.09 13.02
N TRP A 300 -8.15 -13.82 12.04
CA TRP A 300 -7.74 -13.65 10.66
C TRP A 300 -8.35 -12.41 10.03
N ASN A 301 -7.57 -11.79 9.13
CA ASN A 301 -8.07 -10.85 8.15
C ASN A 301 -7.59 -11.28 6.75
N ARG A 302 -8.41 -11.02 5.73
CA ARG A 302 -8.12 -11.26 4.32
C ARG A 302 -8.40 -9.99 3.54
N TRP A 303 -7.45 -9.56 2.73
CA TRP A 303 -7.63 -8.40 1.86
C TRP A 303 -6.98 -8.66 0.50
N LEU A 304 -7.44 -7.95 -0.52
CA LEU A 304 -6.82 -7.97 -1.83
C LEU A 304 -5.53 -7.14 -1.80
N ALA A 305 -4.43 -7.63 -2.36
CA ALA A 305 -3.19 -6.89 -2.43
C ALA A 305 -3.38 -5.59 -3.24
N GLN A 306 -2.87 -4.48 -2.75
CA GLN A 306 -2.99 -3.18 -3.44
C GLN A 306 -2.12 -3.10 -4.68
N SER A 307 -1.17 -3.99 -4.84
CA SER A 307 -0.26 -4.04 -6.00
C SER A 307 -0.66 -5.13 -6.98
N GLY A 308 -0.86 -4.76 -8.24
CA GLY A 308 -1.08 -5.73 -9.32
C GLY A 308 0.23 -6.31 -9.83
N THR A 309 0.22 -7.62 -10.11
CA THR A 309 1.35 -8.33 -10.74
C THR A 309 1.22 -8.26 -12.26
N PHE A 310 2.34 -8.06 -12.95
CA PHE A 310 2.38 -8.00 -14.40
C PHE A 310 3.78 -8.33 -14.96
N LEU A 311 3.81 -8.66 -16.25
CA LEU A 311 5.03 -8.67 -17.05
C LEU A 311 5.05 -7.42 -17.93
N ALA A 312 5.91 -6.46 -17.61
CA ALA A 312 6.12 -5.28 -18.44
C ALA A 312 6.95 -5.63 -19.68
N MET A 313 6.53 -5.13 -20.83
CA MET A 313 7.21 -5.28 -22.11
C MET A 313 7.86 -3.96 -22.51
N ARG A 314 9.16 -3.95 -22.80
CA ARG A 314 9.89 -2.73 -23.22
C ARG A 314 9.45 -2.30 -24.59
N VAL A 315 8.49 -1.37 -24.63
CA VAL A 315 7.92 -0.82 -25.88
C VAL A 315 8.74 0.34 -26.45
N ASP A 316 9.67 0.87 -25.65
CA ASP A 316 10.61 1.94 -26.03
C ASP A 316 11.85 1.41 -26.79
N GLN A 317 12.05 0.10 -26.82
CA GLN A 317 13.15 -0.55 -27.53
C GLN A 317 12.70 -1.11 -28.87
N ASP A 318 13.64 -1.25 -29.81
CA ASP A 318 13.38 -1.96 -31.05
C ASP A 318 13.13 -3.44 -30.81
N GLY A 319 12.08 -3.97 -31.40
CA GLY A 319 11.69 -5.35 -31.22
C GLY A 319 10.19 -5.60 -31.31
N PRO A 320 9.76 -6.83 -30.94
CA PRO A 320 8.38 -7.26 -31.16
C PRO A 320 7.35 -6.44 -30.36
N PHE A 321 7.74 -5.86 -29.23
CA PHE A 321 6.82 -5.16 -28.34
C PHE A 321 6.42 -3.76 -28.80
N LYS A 322 7.03 -3.20 -29.87
CA LYS A 322 6.54 -1.98 -30.52
C LYS A 322 5.15 -2.17 -31.12
N ASP A 323 4.89 -3.36 -31.66
CA ASP A 323 3.58 -3.67 -32.25
C ASP A 323 2.56 -4.04 -31.17
N VAL A 324 1.47 -3.28 -31.08
CA VAL A 324 0.39 -3.54 -30.12
C VAL A 324 -0.26 -4.90 -30.32
N ARG A 325 -0.28 -5.43 -31.57
CA ARG A 325 -0.85 -6.76 -31.86
C ARG A 325 -0.07 -7.86 -31.13
N VAL A 326 1.26 -7.74 -31.06
CA VAL A 326 2.10 -8.66 -30.26
C VAL A 326 1.73 -8.59 -28.79
N ARG A 327 1.65 -7.39 -28.21
CA ARG A 327 1.34 -7.22 -26.79
C ARG A 327 -0.05 -7.76 -26.44
N ARG A 328 -1.03 -7.54 -27.30
CA ARG A 328 -2.40 -8.08 -27.15
C ARG A 328 -2.40 -9.60 -27.26
N ALA A 329 -1.65 -10.17 -28.23
CA ALA A 329 -1.52 -11.61 -28.37
C ALA A 329 -0.97 -12.27 -27.11
N LEU A 330 0.08 -11.71 -26.50
CA LEU A 330 0.66 -12.26 -25.27
C LEU A 330 -0.32 -12.20 -24.09
N ASN A 331 -1.17 -11.17 -24.01
CA ASN A 331 -2.24 -11.12 -23.02
C ASN A 331 -3.27 -12.24 -23.20
N MET A 332 -3.70 -12.49 -24.45
CA MET A 332 -4.68 -13.55 -24.77
C MET A 332 -4.09 -14.97 -24.65
N ALA A 333 -2.77 -15.10 -24.73
CA ALA A 333 -2.08 -16.39 -24.62
C ALA A 333 -2.01 -16.92 -23.18
N VAL A 334 -2.22 -16.10 -22.15
CA VAL A 334 -2.13 -16.50 -20.74
C VAL A 334 -3.53 -16.77 -20.18
N ASN A 335 -3.77 -18.00 -19.70
CA ASN A 335 -5.04 -18.39 -19.06
C ASN A 335 -5.12 -17.87 -17.62
N LYS A 336 -5.47 -16.60 -17.47
CA LYS A 336 -5.54 -15.92 -16.18
C LYS A 336 -6.63 -16.52 -15.26
N ALA A 337 -7.74 -16.98 -15.84
CA ALA A 337 -8.82 -17.62 -15.07
C ALA A 337 -8.37 -18.97 -14.46
N GLU A 338 -7.58 -19.75 -15.20
CA GLU A 338 -6.99 -20.99 -14.70
C GLU A 338 -5.94 -20.70 -13.61
N ILE A 339 -5.12 -19.67 -13.78
CA ILE A 339 -4.18 -19.20 -12.74
C ILE A 339 -4.94 -18.85 -11.45
N VAL A 340 -6.05 -18.12 -11.52
CA VAL A 340 -6.89 -17.82 -10.34
C VAL A 340 -7.40 -19.11 -9.70
N LYS A 341 -7.91 -20.03 -10.51
CA LYS A 341 -8.55 -21.25 -10.02
C LYS A 341 -7.53 -22.24 -9.45
N GLU A 342 -6.51 -22.58 -10.21
CA GLU A 342 -5.61 -23.70 -9.89
C GLU A 342 -4.38 -23.24 -9.08
N TYR A 343 -3.70 -22.18 -9.51
CA TYR A 343 -2.52 -21.71 -8.79
C TYR A 343 -2.89 -20.98 -7.48
N TYR A 344 -3.81 -20.01 -7.56
CA TYR A 344 -4.25 -19.28 -6.37
C TYR A 344 -5.38 -19.98 -5.58
N SER A 345 -5.89 -21.11 -6.03
CA SER A 345 -7.02 -21.83 -5.38
C SER A 345 -8.21 -20.91 -5.09
N GLY A 346 -8.52 -20.00 -6.01
CA GLY A 346 -9.56 -18.98 -5.86
C GLY A 346 -9.18 -17.80 -4.96
N ASN A 347 -7.92 -17.67 -4.53
CA ASN A 347 -7.46 -16.57 -3.69
C ASN A 347 -6.82 -15.45 -4.50
N ALA A 348 -7.41 -15.08 -5.61
CA ALA A 348 -7.01 -13.91 -6.41
C ALA A 348 -8.21 -13.34 -7.15
N GLU A 349 -8.14 -12.05 -7.49
CA GLU A 349 -9.04 -11.41 -8.44
C GLU A 349 -8.41 -11.41 -9.83
N LEU A 350 -9.24 -11.69 -10.82
CA LEU A 350 -8.82 -11.72 -12.23
C LEU A 350 -8.33 -10.35 -12.70
N PHE A 351 -8.96 -9.29 -12.22
CA PHE A 351 -8.71 -7.91 -12.59
C PHE A 351 -8.81 -6.98 -11.37
N ALA A 352 -7.70 -6.35 -10.98
CA ALA A 352 -7.63 -5.40 -9.87
C ALA A 352 -6.49 -4.38 -10.03
N TYR A 353 -5.97 -4.20 -11.24
CA TYR A 353 -4.89 -3.25 -11.54
C TYR A 353 -5.06 -2.70 -12.97
N PRO A 354 -4.79 -1.42 -13.24
CA PRO A 354 -4.09 -0.43 -12.41
C PRO A 354 -4.92 0.24 -11.31
N GLN A 355 -6.24 0.12 -11.30
CA GLN A 355 -7.07 0.61 -10.20
C GLN A 355 -7.56 -0.55 -9.33
N HIS A 356 -7.49 -0.34 -8.01
CA HIS A 356 -7.91 -1.36 -7.04
C HIS A 356 -9.42 -1.29 -6.76
N PRO A 357 -10.13 -2.42 -6.58
CA PRO A 357 -11.57 -2.41 -6.30
C PRO A 357 -11.98 -1.55 -5.09
N ASP A 358 -11.13 -1.45 -4.07
CA ASP A 358 -11.41 -0.65 -2.87
C ASP A 358 -11.13 0.87 -3.07
N TYR A 359 -10.81 1.31 -4.27
CA TYR A 359 -10.67 2.74 -4.59
C TYR A 359 -11.99 3.45 -4.91
N GLY A 360 -13.12 2.79 -4.65
CA GLY A 360 -14.43 3.40 -4.88
C GLY A 360 -14.66 3.80 -6.33
N GLY A 361 -15.03 5.05 -6.58
CA GLY A 361 -15.40 5.56 -7.91
C GLY A 361 -14.29 5.52 -8.97
N TYR A 362 -13.03 5.26 -8.57
CA TYR A 362 -11.90 5.12 -9.50
C TYR A 362 -11.84 3.75 -10.19
N PHE A 363 -12.36 2.70 -9.58
CA PHE A 363 -12.38 1.35 -10.13
C PHE A 363 -13.57 1.12 -11.04
N GLU A 364 -13.36 0.46 -12.16
CA GLU A 364 -14.41 -0.05 -13.02
C GLU A 364 -14.25 -1.56 -13.20
N PRO A 365 -15.27 -2.38 -12.89
CA PRO A 365 -15.21 -3.83 -13.04
C PRO A 365 -14.98 -4.26 -14.48
N LEU A 366 -14.32 -5.41 -14.68
CA LEU A 366 -13.94 -5.91 -16.00
C LEU A 366 -15.14 -6.10 -16.94
N ASP A 367 -16.30 -6.51 -16.42
CA ASP A 367 -17.53 -6.71 -17.21
C ASP A 367 -18.11 -5.38 -17.76
N LYS A 368 -17.73 -4.25 -17.20
CA LYS A 368 -18.08 -2.90 -17.66
C LYS A 368 -17.06 -2.31 -18.64
N MET A 369 -15.87 -2.91 -18.73
CA MET A 369 -14.81 -2.46 -19.63
C MET A 369 -15.20 -2.67 -21.10
N PRO A 370 -14.62 -1.88 -22.05
CA PRO A 370 -14.76 -2.10 -23.48
C PRO A 370 -14.40 -3.53 -23.91
N ALA A 371 -15.02 -4.03 -24.98
CA ALA A 371 -14.74 -5.37 -25.50
C ALA A 371 -13.25 -5.57 -25.82
N SER A 372 -12.56 -4.53 -26.35
CA SER A 372 -11.13 -4.53 -26.64
C SER A 372 -10.24 -4.73 -25.40
N VAL A 373 -10.69 -4.30 -24.22
CA VAL A 373 -10.03 -4.55 -22.95
C VAL A 373 -10.37 -5.93 -22.41
N ARG A 374 -11.65 -6.30 -22.42
CA ARG A 374 -12.10 -7.60 -21.91
C ARG A 374 -11.43 -8.78 -22.60
N GLU A 375 -11.19 -8.69 -23.95
CA GLU A 375 -10.50 -9.76 -24.68
C GLU A 375 -9.07 -10.02 -24.20
N LEU A 376 -8.40 -9.03 -23.59
CA LEU A 376 -7.05 -9.22 -23.01
C LEU A 376 -7.03 -10.15 -21.80
N PHE A 377 -8.19 -10.34 -21.17
CA PHE A 377 -8.38 -11.23 -20.02
C PHE A 377 -9.03 -12.57 -20.41
N ALA A 378 -9.45 -12.70 -21.66
CA ALA A 378 -9.94 -13.96 -22.21
C ALA A 378 -8.75 -14.79 -22.72
N TYR A 379 -8.80 -16.12 -22.46
CA TYR A 379 -7.81 -17.07 -22.98
C TYR A 379 -8.16 -17.48 -24.42
N ASP A 380 -7.39 -17.03 -25.38
CA ASP A 380 -7.55 -17.38 -26.81
C ASP A 380 -6.18 -17.55 -27.50
N PRO A 381 -5.51 -18.70 -27.31
CA PRO A 381 -4.22 -18.95 -27.90
C PRO A 381 -4.27 -19.06 -29.44
N ALA A 382 -5.43 -19.38 -30.04
CA ALA A 382 -5.58 -19.45 -31.50
C ALA A 382 -5.54 -18.02 -32.09
N ARG A 383 -6.29 -17.08 -31.50
CA ARG A 383 -6.25 -15.67 -31.89
C ARG A 383 -4.87 -15.04 -31.60
N ALA A 384 -4.23 -15.42 -30.49
CA ALA A 384 -2.88 -14.98 -30.16
C ALA A 384 -1.86 -15.38 -31.25
N LYS A 385 -1.87 -16.63 -31.70
CA LYS A 385 -1.03 -17.10 -32.82
C LYS A 385 -1.30 -16.32 -34.11
N LYS A 386 -2.57 -16.05 -34.43
CA LYS A 386 -2.95 -15.27 -35.60
C LYS A 386 -2.38 -13.86 -35.55
N LEU A 387 -2.55 -13.16 -34.42
CA LEU A 387 -2.02 -11.80 -34.21
C LEU A 387 -0.48 -11.75 -34.29
N LEU A 388 0.22 -12.76 -33.73
CA LEU A 388 1.67 -12.88 -33.83
C LEU A 388 2.10 -13.06 -35.30
N ALA A 389 1.42 -13.90 -36.04
CA ALA A 389 1.70 -14.11 -37.48
C ALA A 389 1.48 -12.84 -38.31
N GLU A 390 0.37 -12.13 -38.08
CA GLU A 390 0.04 -10.83 -38.71
C GLU A 390 1.06 -9.73 -38.35
N ALA A 391 1.68 -9.82 -37.18
CA ALA A 391 2.74 -8.92 -36.74
C ALA A 391 4.15 -9.32 -37.24
N GLY A 392 4.26 -10.40 -38.02
CA GLY A 392 5.53 -10.85 -38.58
C GLY A 392 6.27 -11.92 -37.77
N TYR A 393 5.62 -12.49 -36.75
CA TYR A 393 6.20 -13.51 -35.87
C TYR A 393 5.45 -14.86 -35.93
N PRO A 394 5.28 -15.49 -37.13
CA PRO A 394 4.49 -16.72 -37.25
C PRO A 394 5.10 -17.93 -36.54
N LYS A 395 6.42 -17.89 -36.23
CA LYS A 395 7.14 -18.92 -35.46
C LYS A 395 7.38 -18.51 -34.01
N GLY A 396 6.84 -17.36 -33.57
CA GLY A 396 7.15 -16.79 -32.27
C GLY A 396 8.53 -16.15 -32.20
N PHE A 397 9.01 -15.96 -30.95
CA PHE A 397 10.33 -15.39 -30.65
C PHE A 397 10.73 -15.69 -29.21
N SER A 398 12.00 -15.39 -28.84
CA SER A 398 12.47 -15.48 -27.45
C SER A 398 12.80 -14.10 -26.91
N PHE A 399 12.65 -13.91 -25.60
CA PHE A 399 13.10 -12.70 -24.92
C PHE A 399 13.44 -12.95 -23.46
N LYS A 400 14.31 -12.09 -22.91
CA LYS A 400 14.77 -12.15 -21.52
C LYS A 400 13.78 -11.44 -20.61
N VAL A 401 13.49 -12.07 -19.46
CA VAL A 401 12.60 -11.52 -18.42
C VAL A 401 13.34 -11.49 -17.09
N GLN A 402 13.56 -10.31 -16.57
CA GLN A 402 14.11 -10.10 -15.22
C GLN A 402 13.01 -10.20 -14.18
N VAL A 403 13.31 -10.87 -13.06
CA VAL A 403 12.40 -11.06 -11.92
C VAL A 403 13.18 -10.98 -10.62
N CYS A 404 12.59 -10.38 -9.55
CA CYS A 404 13.23 -10.43 -8.24
C CYS A 404 13.12 -11.81 -7.60
N SER A 405 14.25 -12.40 -7.24
CA SER A 405 14.29 -13.64 -6.43
C SER A 405 13.79 -13.42 -4.98
N CYS A 406 13.57 -12.16 -4.59
CA CYS A 406 13.06 -11.76 -3.28
C CYS A 406 11.56 -12.03 -3.08
N ASN A 407 10.81 -12.29 -4.15
CA ASN A 407 9.37 -12.49 -4.10
C ASN A 407 9.02 -13.94 -4.50
N PRO A 408 8.70 -14.81 -3.52
CA PRO A 408 8.36 -16.21 -3.80
C PRO A 408 7.18 -16.39 -4.75
N ASP A 409 6.14 -15.54 -4.63
CA ASP A 409 4.98 -15.61 -5.53
C ASP A 409 5.36 -15.35 -6.99
N HIS A 410 6.24 -14.37 -7.24
CA HIS A 410 6.73 -14.08 -8.58
C HIS A 410 7.59 -15.22 -9.15
N MET A 411 8.41 -15.86 -8.31
CA MET A 411 9.25 -16.98 -8.69
C MET A 411 8.43 -18.22 -9.05
N ASP A 412 7.29 -18.42 -8.39
CA ASP A 412 6.37 -19.53 -8.65
C ASP A 412 5.47 -19.24 -9.87
N LEU A 413 4.98 -18.00 -10.03
CA LEU A 413 4.03 -17.63 -11.07
C LEU A 413 4.65 -17.46 -12.46
N LEU A 414 5.86 -16.89 -12.55
CA LEU A 414 6.47 -16.58 -13.85
C LEU A 414 6.72 -17.83 -14.73
N PRO A 415 7.15 -18.99 -14.19
CA PRO A 415 7.24 -20.24 -14.97
C PRO A 415 5.89 -20.70 -15.56
N LEU A 416 4.76 -20.49 -14.85
CA LEU A 416 3.43 -20.80 -15.37
C LEU A 416 3.07 -19.88 -16.55
N VAL A 417 3.37 -18.58 -16.42
CA VAL A 417 3.20 -17.61 -17.53
C VAL A 417 4.06 -18.03 -18.73
N ALA A 418 5.30 -18.45 -18.50
CA ALA A 418 6.20 -18.93 -19.55
C ALA A 418 5.63 -20.13 -20.29
N ALA A 419 5.07 -21.11 -19.56
CA ALA A 419 4.46 -22.31 -20.16
C ALA A 419 3.24 -21.98 -21.06
N TYR A 420 2.43 -21.00 -20.69
CA TYR A 420 1.34 -20.51 -21.56
C TYR A 420 1.89 -19.84 -22.83
N LEU A 421 2.89 -18.97 -22.70
CA LEU A 421 3.46 -18.25 -23.84
C LEU A 421 4.19 -19.20 -24.82
N GLU A 422 4.79 -20.27 -24.33
CA GLU A 422 5.44 -21.30 -25.16
C GLU A 422 4.44 -21.99 -26.10
N GLN A 423 3.17 -22.16 -25.69
CA GLN A 423 2.12 -22.73 -26.54
C GLN A 423 1.84 -21.90 -27.81
N VAL A 424 2.18 -20.61 -27.80
CA VAL A 424 2.06 -19.72 -28.96
C VAL A 424 3.41 -19.43 -29.62
N GLY A 425 4.46 -20.17 -29.24
CA GLY A 425 5.81 -20.05 -29.84
C GLY A 425 6.68 -18.97 -29.19
N VAL A 426 6.25 -18.36 -28.07
CA VAL A 426 7.02 -17.31 -27.40
C VAL A 426 7.72 -17.85 -26.17
N LYS A 427 9.06 -17.83 -26.18
CA LYS A 427 9.89 -18.41 -25.13
C LYS A 427 10.48 -17.32 -24.22
N LEU A 428 10.30 -17.51 -22.91
CA LEU A 428 10.86 -16.64 -21.88
C LEU A 428 12.21 -17.19 -21.38
N GLU A 429 13.23 -16.33 -21.36
CA GLU A 429 14.51 -16.59 -20.70
C GLU A 429 14.48 -15.89 -19.33
N ILE A 430 14.07 -16.63 -18.28
CA ILE A 430 13.88 -16.11 -16.93
C ILE A 430 15.23 -15.79 -16.28
N GLN A 431 15.42 -14.59 -15.80
CA GLN A 431 16.63 -14.08 -15.14
C GLN A 431 16.32 -13.62 -13.72
N PRO A 432 16.45 -14.49 -12.70
CA PRO A 432 16.31 -14.09 -11.30
C PRO A 432 17.41 -13.10 -10.90
N MET A 433 17.03 -12.06 -10.17
CA MET A 433 17.94 -11.01 -9.69
C MET A 433 17.76 -10.79 -8.19
N GLU A 434 18.85 -10.41 -7.51
CA GLU A 434 18.77 -9.89 -6.15
C GLU A 434 18.03 -8.54 -6.15
N TYR A 435 17.37 -8.21 -5.04
CA TYR A 435 16.47 -7.06 -4.94
C TYR A 435 17.12 -5.72 -5.30
N GLY A 436 18.33 -5.46 -4.80
CA GLY A 436 19.05 -4.21 -5.07
C GLY A 436 19.42 -4.08 -6.56
N ALA A 437 19.91 -5.17 -7.16
CA ALA A 437 20.23 -5.22 -8.59
C ALA A 437 18.97 -5.07 -9.45
N PHE A 438 17.87 -5.72 -9.04
CA PHE A 438 16.57 -5.62 -9.69
C PHE A 438 16.07 -4.16 -9.71
N LEU A 439 16.01 -3.49 -8.57
CA LEU A 439 15.63 -2.08 -8.50
C LEU A 439 16.57 -1.16 -9.26
N SER A 440 17.88 -1.41 -9.19
CA SER A 440 18.87 -0.62 -9.93
C SER A 440 18.66 -0.70 -11.44
N ALA A 441 18.38 -1.90 -11.97
CA ALA A 441 18.07 -2.07 -13.40
C ALA A 441 16.88 -1.21 -13.84
N MET A 442 15.82 -1.14 -13.02
CA MET A 442 14.64 -0.32 -13.31
C MET A 442 14.96 1.18 -13.23
N THR A 443 15.61 1.64 -12.16
CA THR A 443 15.88 3.07 -11.95
C THR A 443 16.91 3.62 -12.95
N SER A 444 17.87 2.78 -13.39
CA SER A 444 18.87 3.12 -14.42
C SER A 444 18.41 2.83 -15.86
N ARG A 445 17.17 2.35 -16.05
CA ARG A 445 16.64 1.97 -17.37
C ARG A 445 17.45 0.91 -18.14
N THR A 446 18.17 0.03 -17.42
CA THR A 446 18.99 -1.04 -17.99
C THR A 446 18.29 -2.40 -18.02
N MET A 447 16.97 -2.40 -17.83
CA MET A 447 16.13 -3.60 -17.91
C MET A 447 16.22 -4.28 -19.26
N THR A 448 16.07 -5.61 -19.27
CA THR A 448 15.90 -6.42 -20.49
C THR A 448 14.51 -6.19 -21.13
N ALA A 449 14.21 -6.89 -22.20
CA ALA A 449 12.97 -6.75 -22.96
C ALA A 449 11.69 -7.04 -22.13
N GLY A 450 11.78 -7.89 -21.11
CA GLY A 450 10.73 -8.18 -20.16
C GLY A 450 11.13 -7.88 -18.71
N TYR A 451 10.19 -7.38 -17.90
CA TYR A 451 10.40 -7.08 -16.49
C TYR A 451 9.18 -7.52 -15.68
N PHE A 452 9.35 -8.55 -14.84
CA PHE A 452 8.26 -9.15 -14.07
C PHE A 452 8.24 -8.58 -12.65
N MET A 453 7.17 -7.87 -12.32
CA MET A 453 7.05 -7.19 -11.04
C MET A 453 5.60 -6.98 -10.63
N ASN A 454 5.41 -6.46 -9.42
CA ASN A 454 4.16 -5.84 -9.00
C ASN A 454 4.36 -4.32 -8.84
N ASN A 455 3.30 -3.57 -9.06
CA ASN A 455 3.26 -2.12 -8.85
C ASN A 455 1.87 -1.71 -8.37
N GLY A 456 1.79 -0.61 -7.71
CA GLY A 456 0.61 -0.11 -7.01
C GLY A 456 1.10 0.59 -5.75
N HIS A 457 0.67 0.17 -4.57
CA HIS A 457 1.10 0.69 -3.27
C HIS A 457 1.00 2.23 -3.14
N THR A 458 0.13 2.86 -3.92
CA THR A 458 -0.10 4.30 -3.91
C THR A 458 -1.58 4.59 -4.11
N ASN A 459 -1.99 5.84 -3.95
CA ASN A 459 -3.36 6.26 -4.20
C ASN A 459 -3.75 6.13 -5.69
N PRO A 460 -5.04 6.23 -6.05
CA PRO A 460 -5.53 6.00 -7.41
C PRO A 460 -4.82 6.84 -8.47
N THR A 461 -4.64 8.13 -8.22
CA THR A 461 -4.07 9.08 -9.20
C THR A 461 -2.57 8.84 -9.39
N THR A 462 -1.82 8.69 -8.29
CA THR A 462 -0.38 8.40 -8.36
C THR A 462 -0.10 7.04 -9.00
N THR A 463 -0.96 6.03 -8.83
CA THR A 463 -0.77 4.71 -9.46
C THR A 463 -0.74 4.83 -10.99
N ILE A 464 -1.69 5.53 -11.59
CA ILE A 464 -1.72 5.75 -13.04
C ILE A 464 -0.51 6.61 -13.48
N ARG A 465 -0.28 7.72 -12.79
CA ARG A 465 0.80 8.66 -13.16
C ARG A 465 2.16 7.98 -13.17
N LYS A 466 2.57 7.37 -12.06
CA LYS A 466 3.92 6.80 -11.93
C LYS A 466 4.17 5.61 -12.85
N SER A 467 3.10 4.86 -13.21
CA SER A 467 3.22 3.62 -13.98
C SER A 467 3.17 3.84 -15.49
N PHE A 468 2.58 4.97 -15.98
CA PHE A 468 2.28 5.11 -17.40
C PHE A 468 2.63 6.47 -17.99
N VAL A 469 2.87 7.51 -17.19
CA VAL A 469 3.31 8.80 -17.75
C VAL A 469 4.76 8.69 -18.22
N THR A 470 5.04 9.39 -19.30
CA THR A 470 6.36 9.45 -19.95
C THR A 470 7.45 9.83 -18.93
N GLY A 471 8.56 9.13 -18.97
CA GLY A 471 9.74 9.43 -18.16
C GLY A 471 9.67 9.03 -16.70
N GLN A 472 8.52 8.57 -16.19
CA GLN A 472 8.40 8.14 -14.81
C GLN A 472 9.26 6.90 -14.51
N THR A 473 9.96 6.91 -13.40
CA THR A 473 10.87 5.83 -12.99
C THR A 473 10.16 4.48 -12.86
N TRP A 474 8.91 4.50 -12.36
CA TRP A 474 8.08 3.32 -12.14
C TRP A 474 7.23 2.91 -13.35
N ASN A 475 7.59 3.39 -14.55
CA ASN A 475 7.06 2.94 -15.84
C ASN A 475 8.05 1.96 -16.50
N PRO A 476 8.05 0.67 -16.13
CA PRO A 476 9.05 -0.28 -16.62
C PRO A 476 8.92 -0.62 -18.11
N SER A 477 7.75 -0.40 -18.70
CA SER A 477 7.57 -0.61 -20.15
C SER A 477 8.25 0.46 -21.01
N GLY A 478 8.52 1.64 -20.44
CA GLY A 478 8.96 2.79 -21.21
C GLY A 478 7.88 3.35 -22.17
N TRP A 479 6.60 2.94 -21.96
CA TRP A 479 5.49 3.47 -22.76
C TRP A 479 5.40 4.99 -22.65
N SER A 480 5.11 5.67 -23.76
CA SER A 480 5.10 7.12 -23.84
C SER A 480 4.04 7.56 -24.85
N ASP A 481 3.19 8.48 -24.45
CA ASP A 481 2.19 9.12 -25.29
C ASP A 481 1.89 10.54 -24.77
N PRO A 482 2.32 11.61 -25.47
CA PRO A 482 2.09 12.99 -25.03
C PRO A 482 0.61 13.35 -24.83
N ALA A 483 -0.30 12.73 -25.60
CA ALA A 483 -1.73 12.98 -25.46
C ALA A 483 -2.28 12.36 -24.16
N TYR A 484 -1.80 11.18 -23.80
CA TYR A 484 -2.10 10.55 -22.50
C TYR A 484 -1.54 11.36 -21.34
N ASP A 485 -0.30 11.82 -21.45
CA ASP A 485 0.36 12.65 -20.44
C ASP A 485 -0.44 13.94 -20.15
N ALA A 486 -0.93 14.60 -21.22
CA ALA A 486 -1.75 15.81 -21.10
C ALA A 486 -3.10 15.53 -20.40
N LYS A 487 -3.76 14.39 -20.69
CA LYS A 487 -4.99 13.98 -20.01
C LYS A 487 -4.72 13.67 -18.53
N MET A 488 -3.59 13.03 -18.24
CA MET A 488 -3.20 12.72 -16.87
C MET A 488 -2.94 13.99 -16.05
N GLU A 489 -2.26 14.97 -16.66
CA GLU A 489 -2.01 16.26 -16.01
C GLU A 489 -3.33 17.03 -15.76
N ALA A 490 -4.30 16.95 -16.67
CA ALA A 490 -5.62 17.53 -16.47
C ALA A 490 -6.37 16.85 -15.29
N ALA A 491 -6.32 15.52 -15.21
CA ALA A 491 -6.92 14.78 -14.10
C ALA A 491 -6.24 15.12 -12.75
N TYR A 492 -4.94 15.36 -12.78
CA TYR A 492 -4.17 15.72 -11.59
C TYR A 492 -4.56 17.08 -11.00
N ARG A 493 -4.97 18.01 -11.87
CA ARG A 493 -5.41 19.37 -11.51
C ARG A 493 -6.91 19.49 -11.22
N GLU A 494 -7.70 18.44 -11.52
CA GLU A 494 -9.16 18.47 -11.32
C GLU A 494 -9.51 18.39 -9.83
N PRO A 495 -10.08 19.45 -9.24
CA PRO A 495 -10.44 19.46 -7.83
C PRO A 495 -11.73 18.68 -7.51
N ASP A 496 -12.63 18.55 -8.50
CA ASP A 496 -13.87 17.80 -8.35
C ASP A 496 -13.57 16.30 -8.40
N GLU A 497 -13.84 15.61 -7.29
CA GLU A 497 -13.50 14.19 -7.15
C GLU A 497 -14.26 13.31 -8.15
N ALA A 498 -15.55 13.55 -8.37
CA ALA A 498 -16.35 12.75 -9.30
C ALA A 498 -15.89 12.90 -10.76
N LYS A 499 -15.48 14.11 -11.16
CA LYS A 499 -14.88 14.34 -12.48
C LYS A 499 -13.52 13.67 -12.59
N ARG A 500 -12.69 13.78 -11.56
CA ARG A 500 -11.38 13.15 -11.51
C ARG A 500 -11.48 11.62 -11.60
N GLU A 501 -12.43 11.02 -10.88
CA GLU A 501 -12.75 9.59 -10.99
C GLU A 501 -13.09 9.17 -12.43
N ALA A 502 -13.95 9.93 -13.11
CA ALA A 502 -14.31 9.68 -14.50
C ALA A 502 -13.11 9.77 -15.43
N MET A 503 -12.28 10.81 -15.28
CA MET A 503 -11.05 10.99 -16.09
C MET A 503 -10.06 9.85 -15.86
N LEU A 504 -9.89 9.38 -14.62
CA LEU A 504 -8.98 8.27 -14.31
C LEU A 504 -9.52 6.92 -14.78
N ARG A 505 -10.83 6.70 -14.80
CA ARG A 505 -11.41 5.51 -15.46
C ARG A 505 -11.14 5.51 -16.97
N ASP A 506 -11.27 6.66 -17.64
CA ASP A 506 -10.97 6.77 -19.07
C ASP A 506 -9.48 6.50 -19.36
N LEU A 507 -8.58 7.07 -18.58
CA LEU A 507 -7.14 6.81 -18.66
C LEU A 507 -6.82 5.33 -18.39
N THR A 508 -7.53 4.70 -17.47
CA THR A 508 -7.39 3.26 -17.19
C THR A 508 -7.81 2.41 -18.38
N ARG A 509 -8.96 2.71 -19.03
CA ARG A 509 -9.40 2.01 -20.24
C ARG A 509 -8.39 2.15 -21.37
N GLU A 510 -7.89 3.37 -21.57
CA GLU A 510 -6.92 3.67 -22.63
C GLU A 510 -5.61 2.89 -22.43
N ILE A 511 -5.02 2.90 -21.23
CA ILE A 511 -3.76 2.19 -21.01
C ILE A 511 -3.91 0.67 -21.06
N LEU A 512 -5.03 0.13 -20.61
CA LEU A 512 -5.33 -1.29 -20.74
C LEU A 512 -5.38 -1.69 -22.22
N ASP A 513 -6.04 -0.90 -23.07
CA ASP A 513 -6.16 -1.17 -24.51
C ASP A 513 -4.80 -1.13 -25.22
N LYS A 514 -3.87 -0.26 -24.80
CA LYS A 514 -2.48 -0.21 -25.31
C LYS A 514 -1.64 -1.42 -24.90
N ALA A 515 -2.06 -2.14 -23.86
CA ALA A 515 -1.45 -3.38 -23.38
C ALA A 515 0.09 -3.33 -23.21
N PRO A 516 0.68 -2.32 -22.53
CA PRO A 516 2.13 -2.29 -22.33
C PRO A 516 2.61 -3.39 -21.39
N TYR A 517 1.69 -4.04 -20.68
CA TYR A 517 1.93 -5.15 -19.77
C TYR A 517 1.10 -6.39 -20.16
N ILE A 518 1.60 -7.58 -19.82
CA ILE A 518 0.73 -8.74 -19.63
C ILE A 518 0.14 -8.59 -18.22
N TRP A 519 -1.15 -8.30 -18.16
CA TRP A 519 -1.89 -8.13 -16.92
C TRP A 519 -2.15 -9.48 -16.28
N LEU A 520 -1.87 -9.62 -14.98
CA LEU A 520 -2.01 -10.88 -14.27
C LEU A 520 -2.97 -10.74 -13.08
N PRO A 521 -3.50 -11.86 -12.57
CA PRO A 521 -4.36 -11.82 -11.40
C PRO A 521 -3.67 -11.21 -10.18
N THR A 522 -4.45 -10.55 -9.35
CA THR A 522 -3.99 -9.95 -8.09
C THR A 522 -4.38 -10.85 -6.92
N PRO A 523 -3.43 -11.34 -6.11
CA PRO A 523 -3.74 -12.28 -5.03
C PRO A 523 -4.37 -11.59 -3.82
N TYR A 524 -5.18 -12.35 -3.09
CA TYR A 524 -5.53 -12.05 -1.73
C TYR A 524 -4.36 -12.38 -0.79
N VAL A 525 -4.19 -11.53 0.23
CA VAL A 525 -3.20 -11.67 1.28
C VAL A 525 -3.92 -11.84 2.61
N TYR A 526 -3.29 -12.51 3.54
CA TYR A 526 -3.85 -12.79 4.85
C TYR A 526 -2.95 -12.24 5.95
N SER A 527 -3.55 -11.78 7.03
CA SER A 527 -2.87 -11.57 8.32
C SER A 527 -3.54 -12.42 9.39
N ALA A 528 -2.75 -12.77 10.41
CA ALA A 528 -3.27 -13.49 11.54
C ALA A 528 -2.64 -13.00 12.84
N TRP A 529 -3.42 -13.08 13.93
CA TRP A 529 -2.96 -12.68 15.25
C TRP A 529 -3.60 -13.54 16.34
N TRP A 530 -2.93 -13.61 17.46
CA TRP A 530 -3.40 -14.37 18.60
C TRP A 530 -4.51 -13.64 19.39
N PRO A 531 -5.42 -14.35 20.09
CA PRO A 531 -6.51 -13.73 20.85
C PRO A 531 -6.08 -12.83 22.00
N TRP A 532 -4.85 -12.97 22.48
CA TRP A 532 -4.27 -12.07 23.50
C TRP A 532 -3.86 -10.70 22.94
N VAL A 533 -3.82 -10.53 21.62
CA VAL A 533 -3.69 -9.22 20.98
C VAL A 533 -5.04 -8.54 21.01
N LYS A 534 -5.17 -7.54 21.84
CA LYS A 534 -6.43 -6.87 22.15
C LYS A 534 -6.49 -5.49 21.51
N ASN A 535 -7.71 -4.96 21.36
CA ASN A 535 -8.00 -3.68 20.72
C ASN A 535 -7.46 -3.59 19.26
N TYR A 536 -7.49 -4.72 18.55
CA TYR A 536 -7.00 -4.90 17.20
C TYR A 536 -8.02 -5.65 16.34
N GLY A 537 -8.31 -5.14 15.15
CA GLY A 537 -9.28 -5.71 14.21
C GLY A 537 -8.68 -6.13 12.87
N GLY A 538 -7.34 -6.18 12.78
CA GLY A 538 -6.63 -6.53 11.54
C GLY A 538 -6.26 -5.32 10.68
N GLU A 539 -6.34 -4.10 11.21
CA GLU A 539 -5.84 -2.90 10.54
C GLU A 539 -4.32 -2.98 10.35
N LEU A 540 -3.83 -2.49 9.22
CA LEU A 540 -2.40 -2.57 8.89
C LEU A 540 -1.76 -1.19 8.69
N ARG A 541 -2.53 -0.20 8.23
CA ARG A 541 -1.99 1.09 7.77
C ARG A 541 -2.80 2.27 8.31
N ALA A 542 -2.12 3.20 8.97
CA ALA A 542 -2.67 4.48 9.42
C ALA A 542 -2.14 5.66 8.57
N GLY A 543 -1.59 5.39 7.43
CA GLY A 543 -0.97 6.25 6.44
C GLY A 543 -0.24 5.38 5.44
N ALA A 544 0.52 5.96 4.51
CA ALA A 544 1.25 5.18 3.51
C ALA A 544 2.29 4.26 4.16
N VAL A 545 2.01 2.94 4.17
CA VAL A 545 2.83 1.87 4.79
C VAL A 545 3.19 2.19 6.26
N ARG A 546 2.28 2.80 7.01
CA ARG A 546 2.56 3.32 8.35
C ARG A 546 1.68 2.65 9.43
N PRO A 547 2.21 1.66 10.20
CA PRO A 547 1.44 0.95 11.21
C PRO A 547 1.53 1.54 12.63
N GLY A 548 2.49 2.44 12.91
CA GLY A 548 2.80 2.93 14.27
C GLY A 548 1.59 3.37 15.10
N PRO A 549 0.69 4.24 14.58
CA PRO A 549 -0.50 4.65 15.31
C PRO A 549 -1.46 3.50 15.67
N ILE A 550 -1.45 2.40 14.89
CA ILE A 550 -2.24 1.20 15.16
C ILE A 550 -1.64 0.45 16.35
N TYR A 551 -0.32 0.22 16.33
CA TYR A 551 0.36 -0.52 17.38
C TYR A 551 0.33 0.20 18.74
N ALA A 552 0.31 1.53 18.73
CA ALA A 552 0.14 2.31 19.96
C ALA A 552 -1.19 1.99 20.69
N ARG A 553 -2.20 1.53 19.97
CA ARG A 553 -3.54 1.23 20.45
C ARG A 553 -3.76 -0.24 20.80
N ILE A 554 -2.79 -1.09 20.52
CA ILE A 554 -2.83 -2.52 20.85
C ILE A 554 -2.34 -2.72 22.29
N TRP A 555 -2.97 -3.62 23.01
CA TRP A 555 -2.44 -4.15 24.26
C TRP A 555 -2.41 -5.67 24.22
N VAL A 556 -1.48 -6.27 24.98
CA VAL A 556 -1.26 -7.72 25.03
C VAL A 556 -1.76 -8.25 26.37
N ASP A 557 -2.76 -9.13 26.32
CA ASP A 557 -3.25 -9.82 27.53
C ASP A 557 -2.28 -10.92 27.93
N GLN A 558 -1.32 -10.56 28.80
CA GLN A 558 -0.28 -11.47 29.29
C GLN A 558 -0.85 -12.66 30.06
N ASP A 559 -1.97 -12.46 30.78
CA ASP A 559 -2.61 -13.54 31.53
C ASP A 559 -3.24 -14.56 30.61
N LEU A 560 -3.92 -14.07 29.55
CA LEU A 560 -4.47 -14.95 28.52
C LEU A 560 -3.36 -15.69 27.76
N LYS A 561 -2.26 -15.01 27.42
CA LYS A 561 -1.09 -15.61 26.75
C LYS A 561 -0.54 -16.77 27.58
N LYS A 562 -0.28 -16.55 28.87
CA LYS A 562 0.17 -17.59 29.81
C LYS A 562 -0.86 -18.73 29.96
N LYS A 563 -2.16 -18.40 30.08
CA LYS A 563 -3.23 -19.40 30.17
C LYS A 563 -3.30 -20.31 28.94
N MET A 564 -2.95 -19.78 27.77
CA MET A 564 -2.90 -20.54 26.52
C MET A 564 -1.58 -21.33 26.35
N GLY A 565 -0.64 -21.24 27.27
CA GLY A 565 0.62 -22.01 27.29
C GLY A 565 1.79 -21.34 26.55
N PHE A 566 1.75 -20.03 26.36
CA PHE A 566 2.77 -19.27 25.63
C PHE A 566 3.54 -18.28 26.51
#